data_c65c4440792b8abb601b51c18c362ee2
#
_entry.id   c65c4440792b8abb601b51c18c362ee2
#
_cell.length_a   1.000
_cell.length_b   1.000
_cell.length_c   1.000
_cell.angle_alpha   90.00
_cell.angle_beta   90.00
_cell.angle_gamma   90.00
#
_symmetry.space_group_name_H-M   'P 1'
#
loop_
_entity.id
_entity.type
_entity.pdbx_description
1 polymer ?
#
loop_
_entity_poly.entity_id
_entity_poly.type
_entity_poly.pdbx_seq_one_letter_code
_entity_poly.pdbx_strand_id
1 'polypeptide(L)'
;MKLSGFQFVKRALVGEICLSFWLAVLPAFDIAGNDLLLAAVYGGVIQGIGIGLVFLGRGTTGGTDMMAALLQRKLRHYSIAQIMQFIDGAIVLVGMYVFGVQKALYAIIAVYLVTKVSDSLIEGLKFSKQAYIITSKPDEISKEIMDKLDRGVTGVHGKGMYSGQDKLLLYCVVGRKEIVALKELVDHIDPAAFVIVSDVREVHGEGFIERK
;
A
#
# COMPACT_ATOMS: atom_id res chain seq x y z
N MET A 1 -7.51 -10.23 7.31
CA MET A 1 -7.79 -11.25 6.29
C MET A 1 -8.17 -12.57 6.98
N LYS A 2 -9.45 -13.03 6.91
CA LYS A 2 -9.81 -14.37 7.38
C LYS A 2 -9.35 -15.37 6.31
N LEU A 3 -8.14 -15.88 6.46
CA LEU A 3 -7.61 -17.03 5.70
C LEU A 3 -8.20 -18.29 6.33
N SER A 4 -9.50 -18.57 6.11
CA SER A 4 -10.17 -19.70 6.73
C SER A 4 -10.24 -20.87 5.76
N GLY A 5 -9.52 -21.95 6.08
CA GLY A 5 -9.83 -23.29 5.58
C GLY A 5 -9.58 -23.51 4.09
N PHE A 6 -10.50 -24.25 3.49
CA PHE A 6 -10.42 -24.81 2.14
C PHE A 6 -10.31 -23.78 1.01
N GLN A 7 -10.86 -22.57 1.19
CA GLN A 7 -10.74 -21.51 0.16
C GLN A 7 -9.32 -20.96 0.01
N PHE A 8 -8.55 -20.91 1.09
CA PHE A 8 -7.14 -20.49 1.02
C PHE A 8 -6.31 -21.52 0.26
N VAL A 9 -6.52 -22.81 0.56
CA VAL A 9 -5.83 -23.92 -0.14
C VAL A 9 -6.18 -23.92 -1.63
N LYS A 10 -7.44 -23.72 -2.00
CA LYS A 10 -7.85 -23.62 -3.42
C LYS A 10 -7.14 -22.48 -4.14
N ARG A 11 -7.05 -21.30 -3.54
CA ARG A 11 -6.37 -20.14 -4.15
C ARG A 11 -4.88 -20.35 -4.27
N ALA A 12 -4.25 -20.98 -3.28
CA ALA A 12 -2.85 -21.36 -3.35
C ALA A 12 -2.59 -22.36 -4.49
N LEU A 13 -3.42 -23.39 -4.64
CA LEU A 13 -3.32 -24.35 -5.73
C LEU A 13 -3.49 -23.70 -7.11
N VAL A 14 -4.46 -22.80 -7.26
CA VAL A 14 -4.65 -22.05 -8.50
C VAL A 14 -3.43 -21.17 -8.80
N GLY A 15 -2.89 -20.48 -7.81
CA GLY A 15 -1.68 -19.66 -7.96
C GLY A 15 -0.47 -20.49 -8.40
N GLU A 16 -0.25 -21.64 -7.77
CA GLU A 16 0.84 -22.56 -8.10
C GLU A 16 0.70 -23.15 -9.51
N ILE A 17 -0.50 -23.59 -9.88
CA ILE A 17 -0.77 -24.11 -11.24
C ILE A 17 -0.55 -23.04 -12.28
N CYS A 18 -1.05 -21.81 -12.05
CA CYS A 18 -0.84 -20.69 -12.98
C CYS A 18 0.64 -20.34 -13.09
N LEU A 19 1.37 -20.28 -11.97
CA LEU A 19 2.81 -19.99 -11.99
C LEU A 19 3.57 -21.06 -12.76
N SER A 20 3.33 -22.34 -12.48
CA SER A 20 3.98 -23.48 -13.16
C SER A 20 3.66 -23.49 -14.66
N PHE A 21 2.41 -23.22 -15.04
CA PHE A 21 2.00 -23.12 -16.43
C PHE A 21 2.76 -22.00 -17.18
N TRP A 22 2.80 -20.80 -16.62
CA TRP A 22 3.48 -19.68 -17.26
C TRP A 22 5.00 -19.87 -17.31
N LEU A 23 5.61 -20.46 -16.30
CA LEU A 23 7.04 -20.82 -16.31
C LEU A 23 7.37 -21.85 -17.39
N ALA A 24 6.44 -22.76 -17.70
CA ALA A 24 6.63 -23.75 -18.76
C ALA A 24 6.43 -23.18 -20.18
N VAL A 25 5.54 -22.18 -20.33
CA VAL A 25 5.15 -21.61 -21.63
C VAL A 25 6.01 -20.41 -22.03
N LEU A 26 6.42 -19.58 -21.06
CA LEU A 26 7.21 -18.40 -21.36
C LEU A 26 8.65 -18.79 -21.68
N PRO A 27 9.19 -18.34 -22.82
CA PRO A 27 10.60 -18.55 -23.11
C PRO A 27 11.47 -17.77 -22.12
N ALA A 28 12.61 -18.36 -21.77
CA ALA A 28 13.61 -17.67 -20.96
C ALA A 28 14.26 -16.57 -21.80
N PHE A 29 13.96 -15.32 -21.45
CA PHE A 29 14.62 -14.15 -22.04
C PHE A 29 15.78 -13.74 -21.14
N ASP A 30 16.98 -13.79 -21.66
CA ASP A 30 18.18 -13.30 -20.98
C ASP A 30 18.33 -11.78 -21.22
N ILE A 31 17.46 -10.98 -20.55
CA ILE A 31 17.44 -9.52 -20.68
C ILE A 31 18.61 -8.88 -19.93
N ALA A 32 19.07 -9.51 -18.87
CA ALA A 32 20.13 -8.97 -18.02
C ALA A 32 21.53 -9.45 -18.43
N GLY A 33 21.64 -10.44 -19.31
CA GLY A 33 22.91 -11.05 -19.68
C GLY A 33 23.64 -11.55 -18.42
N ASN A 34 24.93 -11.28 -18.35
CA ASN A 34 25.74 -11.63 -17.18
C ASN A 34 25.75 -10.58 -16.07
N ASP A 35 24.96 -9.52 -16.18
CA ASP A 35 24.92 -8.45 -15.19
C ASP A 35 23.97 -8.80 -14.04
N LEU A 36 24.56 -9.31 -12.94
CA LEU A 36 23.85 -9.69 -11.73
C LEU A 36 23.16 -8.53 -11.05
N LEU A 37 23.69 -7.29 -11.16
CA LEU A 37 23.06 -6.11 -10.58
C LEU A 37 21.79 -5.76 -11.35
N LEU A 38 21.86 -5.77 -12.67
CA LEU A 38 20.71 -5.52 -13.53
C LEU A 38 19.59 -6.56 -13.27
N ALA A 39 19.98 -7.84 -13.19
CA ALA A 39 19.04 -8.92 -12.87
C ALA A 39 18.41 -8.75 -11.48
N ALA A 40 19.19 -8.39 -10.45
CA ALA A 40 18.69 -8.19 -9.09
C ALA A 40 17.73 -7.00 -9.00
N VAL A 41 18.03 -5.87 -9.65
CA VAL A 41 17.22 -4.66 -9.59
C VAL A 41 15.92 -4.83 -10.38
N TYR A 42 16.01 -5.12 -11.67
CA TYR A 42 14.83 -5.21 -12.53
C TYR A 42 14.01 -6.47 -12.22
N GLY A 43 14.66 -7.59 -11.96
CA GLY A 43 14.01 -8.83 -11.53
C GLY A 43 13.27 -8.63 -10.21
N GLY A 44 13.90 -7.98 -9.23
CA GLY A 44 13.29 -7.65 -7.95
C GLY A 44 12.07 -6.75 -8.08
N VAL A 45 12.11 -5.73 -8.93
CA VAL A 45 10.97 -4.84 -9.19
C VAL A 45 9.81 -5.59 -9.85
N ILE A 46 10.08 -6.33 -10.94
CA ILE A 46 9.06 -7.07 -11.67
C ILE A 46 8.43 -8.15 -10.78
N GLN A 47 9.25 -8.90 -10.05
CA GLN A 47 8.78 -9.90 -9.11
C GLN A 47 7.96 -9.28 -7.98
N GLY A 48 8.38 -8.13 -7.45
CA GLY A 48 7.66 -7.38 -6.42
C GLY A 48 6.28 -6.93 -6.89
N ILE A 49 6.15 -6.48 -8.15
CA ILE A 49 4.86 -6.17 -8.76
C ILE A 49 3.99 -7.43 -8.82
N GLY A 50 4.52 -8.54 -9.32
CA GLY A 50 3.81 -9.81 -9.43
C GLY A 50 3.27 -10.30 -8.09
N ILE A 51 4.13 -10.36 -7.07
CA ILE A 51 3.76 -10.78 -5.71
C ILE A 51 2.74 -9.82 -5.10
N GLY A 52 2.92 -8.51 -5.26
CA GLY A 52 1.97 -7.51 -4.79
C GLY A 52 0.57 -7.69 -5.39
N LEU A 53 0.48 -7.95 -6.70
CA LEU A 53 -0.79 -8.23 -7.37
C LEU A 53 -1.44 -9.54 -6.89
N VAL A 54 -0.66 -10.60 -6.66
CA VAL A 54 -1.15 -11.86 -6.10
C VAL A 54 -1.75 -11.64 -4.70
N PHE A 55 -1.08 -10.86 -3.84
CA PHE A 55 -1.60 -10.54 -2.51
C PHE A 55 -2.85 -9.65 -2.54
N LEU A 56 -2.93 -8.69 -3.47
CA LEU A 56 -4.14 -7.89 -3.69
C LEU A 56 -5.32 -8.77 -4.12
N GLY A 57 -5.07 -9.79 -4.96
CA GLY A 57 -6.04 -10.82 -5.33
C GLY A 57 -6.35 -11.83 -4.21
N ARG A 58 -5.78 -11.63 -2.99
CA ARG A 58 -5.90 -12.56 -1.85
C ARG A 58 -5.42 -13.98 -2.19
N GLY A 59 -4.46 -14.08 -3.11
CA GLY A 59 -3.80 -15.31 -3.51
C GLY A 59 -2.47 -15.53 -2.78
N THR A 60 -1.79 -16.59 -3.16
CA THR A 60 -0.42 -16.95 -2.78
C THR A 60 0.14 -17.88 -3.87
N THR A 61 1.44 -17.88 -4.06
CA THR A 61 2.13 -18.74 -5.02
C THR A 61 2.56 -20.09 -4.42
N GLY A 62 2.26 -20.32 -3.14
CA GLY A 62 2.56 -21.59 -2.45
C GLY A 62 3.98 -21.71 -1.87
N GLY A 63 4.82 -20.67 -2.05
CA GLY A 63 6.18 -20.62 -1.56
C GLY A 63 6.33 -19.98 -0.16
N THR A 64 7.39 -19.18 0.01
CA THR A 64 7.68 -18.44 1.26
C THR A 64 6.59 -17.42 1.58
N ASP A 65 5.87 -16.93 0.57
CA ASP A 65 4.70 -16.08 0.67
C ASP A 65 3.55 -16.75 1.43
N MET A 66 3.33 -18.04 1.20
CA MET A 66 2.34 -18.83 1.96
C MET A 66 2.74 -18.95 3.43
N MET A 67 4.01 -19.24 3.71
CA MET A 67 4.53 -19.30 5.08
C MET A 67 4.38 -17.94 5.77
N ALA A 68 4.73 -16.86 5.08
CA ALA A 68 4.59 -15.50 5.59
C ALA A 68 3.13 -15.16 5.92
N ALA A 69 2.18 -15.54 5.04
CA ALA A 69 0.76 -15.32 5.25
C ALA A 69 0.21 -16.11 6.45
N LEU A 70 0.74 -17.30 6.73
CA LEU A 70 0.38 -18.10 7.92
C LEU A 70 0.97 -17.50 9.20
N LEU A 71 2.25 -17.09 9.17
CA LEU A 71 2.94 -16.46 10.30
C LEU A 71 2.33 -15.10 10.67
N GLN A 72 1.83 -14.33 9.70
CA GLN A 72 1.18 -13.05 9.94
C GLN A 72 -0.02 -13.17 10.87
N ARG A 73 -0.69 -14.33 10.93
CA ARG A 73 -1.79 -14.56 11.89
C ARG A 73 -1.33 -14.40 13.35
N LYS A 74 -0.07 -14.78 13.62
CA LYS A 74 0.56 -14.67 14.95
C LYS A 74 1.29 -13.34 15.11
N LEU A 75 1.93 -12.87 14.04
CA LEU A 75 2.74 -11.65 13.98
C LEU A 75 1.97 -10.50 13.31
N ARG A 76 0.87 -10.06 13.91
CA ARG A 76 -0.07 -9.08 13.33
C ARG A 76 0.50 -7.68 13.11
N HIS A 77 1.62 -7.37 13.72
CA HIS A 77 2.28 -6.04 13.62
C HIS A 77 3.14 -5.90 12.36
N TYR A 78 3.44 -7.00 11.67
CA TYR A 78 4.27 -7.01 10.48
C TYR A 78 3.42 -7.24 9.23
N SER A 79 3.82 -6.62 8.10
CA SER A 79 3.23 -6.91 6.80
C SER A 79 3.62 -8.32 6.34
N ILE A 80 2.84 -8.91 5.42
CA ILE A 80 3.19 -10.21 4.82
C ILE A 80 4.55 -10.11 4.12
N ALA A 81 4.79 -9.01 3.38
CA ALA A 81 6.03 -8.80 2.65
C ALA A 81 7.23 -8.66 3.61
N GLN A 82 7.07 -8.01 4.77
CA GLN A 82 8.13 -7.95 5.78
C GLN A 82 8.47 -9.32 6.36
N ILE A 83 7.46 -10.13 6.69
CA ILE A 83 7.69 -11.49 7.18
C ILE A 83 8.38 -12.34 6.11
N MET A 84 7.94 -12.22 4.85
CA MET A 84 8.57 -12.88 3.71
C MET A 84 10.02 -12.46 3.55
N GLN A 85 10.33 -11.16 3.68
CA GLN A 85 11.70 -10.64 3.65
C GLN A 85 12.62 -11.30 4.71
N PHE A 86 12.11 -11.52 5.92
CA PHE A 86 12.88 -12.20 6.96
C PHE A 86 13.15 -13.67 6.61
N ILE A 87 12.15 -14.37 6.07
CA ILE A 87 12.30 -15.77 5.66
C ILE A 87 13.30 -15.87 4.50
N ASP A 88 13.11 -15.07 3.46
CA ASP A 88 13.95 -15.03 2.27
C ASP A 88 15.39 -14.58 2.61
N GLY A 89 15.53 -13.60 3.51
CA GLY A 89 16.82 -13.18 4.04
C GLY A 89 17.57 -14.29 4.75
N ALA A 90 16.90 -15.09 5.57
CA ALA A 90 17.50 -16.25 6.21
C ALA A 90 17.94 -17.30 5.17
N ILE A 91 17.14 -17.56 4.14
CA ILE A 91 17.48 -18.46 3.03
C ILE A 91 18.70 -17.94 2.28
N VAL A 92 18.78 -16.64 2.00
CA VAL A 92 19.93 -16.03 1.32
C VAL A 92 21.21 -16.15 2.15
N LEU A 93 21.13 -15.98 3.47
CA LEU A 93 22.29 -16.15 4.35
C LEU A 93 22.82 -17.59 4.32
N VAL A 94 21.94 -18.58 4.31
CA VAL A 94 22.34 -19.99 4.12
C VAL A 94 22.91 -20.19 2.71
N GLY A 95 22.27 -19.61 1.70
CA GLY A 95 22.71 -19.68 0.30
C GLY A 95 24.08 -19.02 0.06
N MET A 96 24.48 -18.05 0.87
CA MET A 96 25.81 -17.42 0.82
C MET A 96 26.93 -18.44 0.95
N TYR A 97 26.74 -19.46 1.78
CA TYR A 97 27.71 -20.52 1.98
C TYR A 97 27.88 -21.40 0.73
N VAL A 98 26.81 -21.59 -0.05
CA VAL A 98 26.79 -22.45 -1.24
C VAL A 98 27.19 -21.70 -2.50
N PHE A 99 26.66 -20.49 -2.69
CA PHE A 99 26.74 -19.70 -3.93
C PHE A 99 27.79 -18.58 -3.88
N GLY A 100 28.39 -18.36 -2.72
CA GLY A 100 29.37 -17.32 -2.48
C GLY A 100 28.76 -15.94 -2.13
N VAL A 101 29.60 -15.10 -1.54
CA VAL A 101 29.21 -13.80 -0.96
C VAL A 101 28.64 -12.83 -2.02
N GLN A 102 29.27 -12.77 -3.20
CA GLN A 102 28.86 -11.83 -4.23
C GLN A 102 27.41 -12.06 -4.69
N LYS A 103 27.03 -13.30 -4.98
CA LYS A 103 25.67 -13.65 -5.39
C LYS A 103 24.65 -13.41 -4.27
N ALA A 104 25.04 -13.67 -3.02
CA ALA A 104 24.19 -13.42 -1.86
C ALA A 104 23.92 -11.91 -1.67
N LEU A 105 24.91 -11.05 -1.89
CA LEU A 105 24.70 -9.59 -1.80
C LEU A 105 23.70 -9.10 -2.85
N TYR A 106 23.77 -9.59 -4.09
CA TYR A 106 22.76 -9.26 -5.10
C TYR A 106 21.38 -9.82 -4.76
N ALA A 107 21.31 -11.01 -4.17
CA ALA A 107 20.05 -11.59 -3.71
C ALA A 107 19.41 -10.75 -2.59
N ILE A 108 20.21 -10.19 -1.66
CA ILE A 108 19.71 -9.25 -0.62
C ILE A 108 19.08 -8.00 -1.26
N ILE A 109 19.72 -7.44 -2.30
CA ILE A 109 19.16 -6.29 -3.03
C ILE A 109 17.82 -6.67 -3.66
N ALA A 110 17.75 -7.83 -4.33
CA ALA A 110 16.53 -8.31 -4.95
C ALA A 110 15.39 -8.49 -3.93
N VAL A 111 15.65 -9.19 -2.82
CA VAL A 111 14.67 -9.42 -1.74
C VAL A 111 14.17 -8.09 -1.15
N TYR A 112 15.07 -7.13 -0.93
CA TYR A 112 14.68 -5.80 -0.45
C TYR A 112 13.76 -5.08 -1.43
N LEU A 113 14.07 -5.10 -2.74
CA LEU A 113 13.26 -4.47 -3.77
C LEU A 113 11.91 -5.15 -3.92
N VAL A 114 11.86 -6.47 -3.93
CA VAL A 114 10.61 -7.25 -3.93
C VAL A 114 9.70 -6.80 -2.80
N THR A 115 10.24 -6.73 -1.58
CA THR A 115 9.47 -6.32 -0.40
C THR A 115 8.94 -4.90 -0.53
N LYS A 116 9.82 -3.94 -0.89
CA LYS A 116 9.44 -2.53 -1.01
C LYS A 116 8.39 -2.29 -2.08
N VAL A 117 8.52 -2.92 -3.23
CA VAL A 117 7.56 -2.80 -4.34
C VAL A 117 6.23 -3.47 -3.98
N SER A 118 6.27 -4.68 -3.41
CA SER A 118 5.06 -5.39 -2.96
C SER A 118 4.30 -4.61 -1.90
N ASP A 119 4.98 -4.11 -0.86
CA ASP A 119 4.36 -3.30 0.19
C ASP A 119 3.77 -2.01 -0.39
N SER A 120 4.49 -1.32 -1.28
CA SER A 120 4.00 -0.10 -1.93
C SER A 120 2.72 -0.34 -2.73
N LEU A 121 2.59 -1.50 -3.40
CA LEU A 121 1.38 -1.89 -4.11
C LEU A 121 0.24 -2.22 -3.16
N ILE A 122 0.52 -3.00 -2.11
CA ILE A 122 -0.48 -3.42 -1.14
C ILE A 122 -0.99 -2.23 -0.31
N GLU A 123 -0.08 -1.37 0.15
CA GLU A 123 -0.40 -0.17 0.93
C GLU A 123 -0.90 0.98 0.07
N GLY A 124 -0.33 1.17 -1.14
CA GLY A 124 -0.63 2.31 -2.01
C GLY A 124 -2.08 2.41 -2.49
N LEU A 125 -2.85 1.33 -2.41
CA LEU A 125 -4.29 1.33 -2.68
C LEU A 125 -5.15 1.72 -1.45
N LYS A 126 -4.55 1.88 -0.27
CA LYS A 126 -5.26 2.15 0.98
C LYS A 126 -5.03 3.54 1.55
N PHE A 127 -4.18 4.37 0.91
CA PHE A 127 -3.91 5.71 1.43
C PHE A 127 -5.10 6.63 1.26
N SER A 128 -5.57 7.16 2.38
CA SER A 128 -6.48 8.29 2.47
C SER A 128 -5.70 9.56 2.81
N LYS A 129 -6.27 10.70 2.51
CA LYS A 129 -5.77 12.01 2.89
C LYS A 129 -6.73 12.63 3.88
N GLN A 130 -6.21 13.22 4.94
CA GLN A 130 -6.98 14.11 5.78
C GLN A 130 -6.69 15.55 5.41
N ALA A 131 -7.73 16.38 5.41
CA ALA A 131 -7.63 17.80 5.18
C ALA A 131 -8.18 18.55 6.39
N TYR A 132 -7.42 19.51 6.89
CA TYR A 132 -7.90 20.56 7.78
C TYR A 132 -8.03 21.83 6.96
N ILE A 133 -9.23 22.43 6.95
CA ILE A 133 -9.54 23.61 6.17
C ILE A 133 -9.91 24.72 7.13
N ILE A 134 -9.15 25.82 7.11
CA ILE A 134 -9.41 27.03 7.86
C ILE A 134 -9.92 28.07 6.85
N THR A 135 -11.18 28.44 6.97
CA THR A 135 -11.87 29.28 5.99
C THR A 135 -12.79 30.29 6.66
N SER A 136 -13.13 31.34 5.92
CA SER A 136 -14.18 32.30 6.28
C SER A 136 -15.59 31.83 5.89
N LYS A 137 -15.68 30.76 5.04
CA LYS A 137 -16.94 30.23 4.49
C LYS A 137 -17.15 28.74 4.80
N PRO A 138 -17.16 28.33 6.09
CA PRO A 138 -17.18 26.92 6.47
C PRO A 138 -18.46 26.19 6.02
N ASP A 139 -19.61 26.83 6.09
CA ASP A 139 -20.88 26.21 5.74
C ASP A 139 -21.01 25.93 4.24
N GLU A 140 -20.55 26.87 3.41
CA GLU A 140 -20.56 26.71 1.96
C GLU A 140 -19.62 25.59 1.52
N ILE A 141 -18.38 25.58 2.03
CA ILE A 141 -17.38 24.57 1.71
C ILE A 141 -17.81 23.18 2.20
N SER A 142 -18.35 23.08 3.43
CA SER A 142 -18.79 21.78 3.96
C SER A 142 -19.93 21.19 3.15
N LYS A 143 -20.90 22.02 2.73
CA LYS A 143 -22.01 21.60 1.89
C LYS A 143 -21.51 21.09 0.53
N GLU A 144 -20.65 21.85 -0.13
CA GLU A 144 -20.10 21.47 -1.44
C GLU A 144 -19.25 20.20 -1.38
N ILE A 145 -18.49 19.97 -0.29
CA ILE A 145 -17.74 18.73 -0.10
C ILE A 145 -18.70 17.55 0.03
N MET A 146 -19.75 17.67 0.83
CA MET A 146 -20.74 16.60 1.00
C MET A 146 -21.50 16.32 -0.29
N ASP A 147 -21.90 17.35 -1.03
CA ASP A 147 -22.70 17.22 -2.24
C ASP A 147 -21.88 16.68 -3.44
N LYS A 148 -20.63 17.12 -3.61
CA LYS A 148 -19.81 16.77 -4.78
C LYS A 148 -18.86 15.59 -4.59
N LEU A 149 -18.35 15.42 -3.36
CA LEU A 149 -17.39 14.37 -3.07
C LEU A 149 -17.99 13.20 -2.29
N ASP A 150 -19.24 13.33 -1.82
CA ASP A 150 -19.90 12.31 -0.98
C ASP A 150 -19.03 11.94 0.24
N ARG A 151 -18.49 12.96 0.93
CA ARG A 151 -17.60 12.80 2.08
C ARG A 151 -18.09 13.59 3.28
N GLY A 152 -18.07 12.94 4.44
CA GLY A 152 -18.39 13.59 5.71
C GLY A 152 -17.39 14.69 6.07
N VAL A 153 -17.91 15.79 6.61
CA VAL A 153 -17.11 16.91 7.10
C VAL A 153 -17.44 17.15 8.57
N THR A 154 -16.42 17.30 9.40
CA THR A 154 -16.56 17.59 10.82
C THR A 154 -16.04 18.98 11.12
N GLY A 155 -16.88 19.84 11.72
CA GLY A 155 -16.46 21.16 12.21
C GLY A 155 -15.82 21.06 13.58
N VAL A 156 -14.62 21.62 13.73
CA VAL A 156 -13.90 21.72 15.00
C VAL A 156 -13.78 23.18 15.40
N HIS A 157 -14.36 23.55 16.54
CA HIS A 157 -14.25 24.91 17.08
C HIS A 157 -12.82 25.18 17.54
N GLY A 158 -12.28 26.30 17.10
CA GLY A 158 -10.94 26.75 17.47
C GLY A 158 -10.89 28.27 17.60
N LYS A 159 -9.83 28.79 18.18
CA LYS A 159 -9.60 30.23 18.33
C LYS A 159 -8.34 30.64 17.60
N GLY A 160 -8.46 31.64 16.74
CA GLY A 160 -7.31 32.26 16.07
C GLY A 160 -6.48 33.06 17.09
N MET A 161 -5.31 32.56 17.45
CA MET A 161 -4.51 33.18 18.53
C MET A 161 -3.98 34.58 18.17
N TYR A 162 -3.78 34.86 16.89
CA TYR A 162 -3.38 36.19 16.42
C TYR A 162 -4.56 37.18 16.36
N SER A 163 -5.71 36.74 15.83
CA SER A 163 -6.90 37.61 15.64
C SER A 163 -7.80 37.65 16.87
N GLY A 164 -7.67 36.70 17.82
CA GLY A 164 -8.56 36.51 18.93
C GLY A 164 -9.96 36.00 18.58
N GLN A 165 -10.24 35.77 17.29
CA GLN A 165 -11.56 35.39 16.78
C GLN A 165 -11.78 33.89 16.87
N ASP A 166 -13.04 33.50 17.13
CA ASP A 166 -13.45 32.08 17.01
C ASP A 166 -13.49 31.69 15.54
N LYS A 167 -13.00 30.50 15.25
CA LYS A 167 -12.96 29.93 13.90
C LYS A 167 -13.50 28.50 13.93
N LEU A 168 -14.14 28.11 12.83
CA LEU A 168 -14.55 26.74 12.58
C LEU A 168 -13.54 26.11 11.61
N LEU A 169 -12.80 25.10 12.08
CA LEU A 169 -11.93 24.29 11.24
C LEU A 169 -12.75 23.14 10.69
N LEU A 170 -12.73 22.95 9.38
CA LEU A 170 -13.33 21.77 8.76
C LEU A 170 -12.31 20.65 8.71
N TYR A 171 -12.70 19.49 9.18
CA TYR A 171 -11.94 18.24 9.09
C TYR A 171 -12.64 17.28 8.14
N CYS A 172 -11.93 16.83 7.11
CA CYS A 172 -12.46 15.92 6.13
C CYS A 172 -11.40 14.86 5.78
N VAL A 173 -11.85 13.62 5.58
CA VAL A 173 -11.01 12.53 5.08
C VAL A 173 -11.51 12.14 3.70
N VAL A 174 -10.59 12.12 2.74
CA VAL A 174 -10.88 11.83 1.33
C VAL A 174 -9.91 10.80 0.78
N GLY A 175 -10.27 10.14 -0.31
CA GLY A 175 -9.37 9.27 -1.05
C GLY A 175 -8.21 10.05 -1.70
N ARG A 176 -7.11 9.37 -1.99
CA ARG A 176 -5.92 9.99 -2.62
C ARG A 176 -6.23 10.72 -3.92
N LYS A 177 -7.19 10.24 -4.70
CA LYS A 177 -7.58 10.87 -5.97
C LYS A 177 -8.50 12.08 -5.76
N GLU A 178 -9.27 12.09 -4.69
CA GLU A 178 -10.27 13.11 -4.40
C GLU A 178 -9.64 14.39 -3.82
N ILE A 179 -8.41 14.33 -3.29
CA ILE A 179 -7.76 15.49 -2.66
C ILE A 179 -7.52 16.64 -3.64
N VAL A 180 -7.35 16.35 -4.93
CA VAL A 180 -7.18 17.38 -5.96
C VAL A 180 -8.49 18.13 -6.13
N ALA A 181 -9.58 17.41 -6.32
CA ALA A 181 -10.91 18.00 -6.46
C ALA A 181 -11.34 18.79 -5.19
N LEU A 182 -10.98 18.29 -4.00
CA LEU A 182 -11.22 19.02 -2.74
C LEU A 182 -10.49 20.35 -2.71
N LYS A 183 -9.21 20.38 -3.10
CA LYS A 183 -8.43 21.63 -3.13
C LYS A 183 -8.99 22.63 -4.13
N GLU A 184 -9.32 22.17 -5.33
CA GLU A 184 -9.94 23.02 -6.37
C GLU A 184 -11.27 23.60 -5.91
N LEU A 185 -12.10 22.79 -5.24
CA LEU A 185 -13.38 23.21 -4.68
C LEU A 185 -13.19 24.30 -3.62
N VAL A 186 -12.26 24.10 -2.68
CA VAL A 186 -11.98 25.06 -1.61
C VAL A 186 -11.43 26.37 -2.19
N ASP A 187 -10.48 26.30 -3.11
CA ASP A 187 -9.86 27.47 -3.75
C ASP A 187 -10.86 28.27 -4.56
N HIS A 188 -11.83 27.62 -5.21
CA HIS A 188 -12.90 28.28 -5.95
C HIS A 188 -13.85 29.08 -5.04
N ILE A 189 -14.17 28.56 -3.84
CA ILE A 189 -15.12 29.18 -2.91
C ILE A 189 -14.44 30.25 -2.05
N ASP A 190 -13.27 29.94 -1.51
CA ASP A 190 -12.48 30.83 -0.66
C ASP A 190 -11.00 30.73 -1.01
N PRO A 191 -10.51 31.55 -1.95
CA PRO A 191 -9.08 31.57 -2.32
C PRO A 191 -8.12 31.91 -1.17
N ALA A 192 -8.65 32.49 -0.07
CA ALA A 192 -7.88 32.80 1.12
C ALA A 192 -7.90 31.69 2.18
N ALA A 193 -8.58 30.58 1.90
CA ALA A 193 -8.63 29.44 2.81
C ALA A 193 -7.26 28.77 2.96
N PHE A 194 -6.98 28.31 4.17
CA PHE A 194 -5.76 27.58 4.48
C PHE A 194 -6.05 26.09 4.58
N VAL A 195 -5.47 25.28 3.68
CA VAL A 195 -5.71 23.84 3.60
C VAL A 195 -4.45 23.08 3.98
N ILE A 196 -4.52 22.33 5.08
CA ILE A 196 -3.45 21.43 5.54
C ILE A 196 -3.84 20.02 5.12
N VAL A 197 -2.96 19.32 4.39
CA VAL A 197 -3.17 17.94 3.96
C VAL A 197 -2.11 17.05 4.56
N SER A 198 -2.56 15.93 5.16
CA SER A 198 -1.67 14.91 5.71
C SER A 198 -2.08 13.52 5.22
N ASP A 199 -1.12 12.60 5.21
CA ASP A 199 -1.38 11.20 4.88
C ASP A 199 -2.02 10.48 6.06
N VAL A 200 -3.08 9.71 5.78
CA VAL A 200 -3.69 8.80 6.74
C VAL A 200 -3.49 7.38 6.27
N ARG A 201 -2.86 6.55 7.09
CA ARG A 201 -2.54 5.17 6.73
C ARG A 201 -3.76 4.26 6.73
N GLU A 202 -4.65 4.42 7.69
CA GLU A 202 -5.86 3.60 7.82
C GLU A 202 -7.04 4.46 8.25
N VAL A 203 -8.16 4.28 7.56
CA VAL A 203 -9.45 4.88 7.93
C VAL A 203 -10.48 3.76 7.97
N HIS A 204 -11.11 3.58 9.11
CA HIS A 204 -12.20 2.65 9.30
C HIS A 204 -13.51 3.41 9.44
N GLY A 205 -14.49 3.08 8.63
CA GLY A 205 -15.82 3.69 8.67
C GLY A 205 -16.50 3.67 7.32
N GLU A 206 -17.68 4.25 7.29
CA GLU A 206 -18.49 4.37 6.08
C GLU A 206 -17.75 5.16 4.99
N GLY A 207 -17.79 4.69 3.77
CA GLY A 207 -17.06 5.27 2.64
C GLY A 207 -15.57 4.91 2.55
N PHE A 208 -15.03 4.10 3.51
CA PHE A 208 -13.64 3.62 3.53
C PHE A 208 -13.58 2.10 3.81
N ILE A 209 -12.80 1.66 4.79
CA ILE A 209 -12.73 0.26 5.15
C ILE A 209 -13.88 -0.07 6.12
N GLU A 210 -14.90 -0.77 5.64
CA GLU A 210 -15.98 -1.25 6.50
C GLU A 210 -15.50 -2.41 7.38
N ARG A 211 -15.83 -2.35 8.66
CA ARG A 211 -15.66 -3.49 9.56
C ARG A 211 -16.76 -4.53 9.23
N LYS A 212 -16.37 -5.60 8.53
CA LYS A 212 -17.19 -6.80 8.42
C LYS A 212 -16.95 -7.72 9.59
#